data_919d43773e3b33f784aa00a7fb81bc27
#
_entry.id   919d43773e3b33f784aa00a7fb81bc27
#
_cell.length_a   1.000
_cell.length_b   1.000
_cell.length_c   1.000
_cell.angle_alpha   90.00
_cell.angle_beta   90.00
_cell.angle_gamma   90.00
#
_symmetry.space_group_name_H-M   'P 1'
#
loop_
_entity.id
_entity.type
_entity.pdbx_description
1 polymer ?
#
loop_
_entity_poly.entity_id
_entity_poly.type
_entity_poly.pdbx_seq_one_letter_code
_entity_poly.pdbx_strand_id
1 'polypeptide(L)'
;MKHLTSQNNSELKRLRLLFQKAKERKKQGVFVIEGIREIEKAILGDYKINVFFVEEGCESVYSKILNKSKEALTFSVKKSVFEITSMRSGSEKIIAIVKS
;
A
#
# COMPACT_ATOMS: atom_id res chain seq x y z
N MET A 1 -1.99 4.88 -13.57
CA MET A 1 -2.37 4.36 -12.23
C MET A 1 -3.79 3.81 -12.30
N LYS A 2 -3.95 2.56 -11.98
CA LYS A 2 -5.27 1.91 -12.02
C LYS A 2 -6.08 2.30 -10.77
N HIS A 3 -7.37 2.55 -10.96
CA HIS A 3 -8.28 2.95 -9.89
C HIS A 3 -9.12 1.75 -9.43
N LEU A 4 -9.09 1.48 -8.12
CA LEU A 4 -9.82 0.36 -7.52
C LEU A 4 -11.03 0.87 -6.75
N THR A 5 -12.22 0.39 -7.11
CA THR A 5 -13.47 0.90 -6.56
C THR A 5 -14.26 -0.12 -5.74
N SER A 6 -13.88 -1.40 -5.79
CA SER A 6 -14.60 -2.47 -5.09
C SER A 6 -13.73 -3.14 -4.04
N GLN A 7 -14.27 -3.32 -2.83
CA GLN A 7 -13.57 -4.07 -1.79
C GLN A 7 -13.33 -5.53 -2.17
N ASN A 8 -14.02 -6.03 -3.19
CA ASN A 8 -13.86 -7.39 -3.69
C ASN A 8 -12.77 -7.50 -4.77
N ASN A 9 -12.12 -6.40 -5.12
CA ASN A 9 -11.00 -6.43 -6.05
C ASN A 9 -9.91 -7.36 -5.51
N SER A 10 -9.30 -8.16 -6.38
CA SER A 10 -8.30 -9.16 -5.98
C SER A 10 -7.08 -8.56 -5.29
N GLU A 11 -6.64 -7.37 -5.71
CA GLU A 11 -5.50 -6.69 -5.10
C GLU A 11 -5.82 -6.24 -3.67
N LEU A 12 -7.04 -5.75 -3.46
CA LEU A 12 -7.48 -5.32 -2.13
C LEU A 12 -7.75 -6.51 -1.22
N LYS A 13 -8.25 -7.62 -1.76
CA LYS A 13 -8.39 -8.86 -0.99
C LYS A 13 -7.02 -9.37 -0.52
N ARG A 14 -6.03 -9.34 -1.40
CA ARG A 14 -4.67 -9.72 -1.06
C ARG A 14 -4.12 -8.83 0.06
N LEU A 15 -4.30 -7.51 -0.08
CA LEU A 15 -3.82 -6.55 0.92
C LEU A 15 -4.43 -6.84 2.30
N ARG A 16 -5.75 -7.06 2.37
CA ARG A 16 -6.41 -7.37 3.64
C ARG A 16 -5.91 -8.69 4.23
N LEU A 17 -5.71 -9.68 3.38
CA LEU A 17 -5.18 -10.97 3.82
C LEU A 17 -3.78 -10.80 4.42
N LEU A 18 -2.92 -10.01 3.78
CA LEU A 18 -1.57 -9.74 4.26
C LEU A 18 -1.58 -8.96 5.57
N PHE A 19 -2.51 -8.05 5.77
CA PHE A 19 -2.67 -7.38 7.06
C PHE A 19 -3.01 -8.35 8.18
N GLN A 20 -3.90 -9.29 7.88
CA GLN A 20 -4.48 -10.16 8.91
C GLN A 20 -3.62 -11.38 9.25
N LYS A 21 -2.86 -11.91 8.29
CA LYS A 21 -2.21 -13.22 8.45
C LYS A 21 -0.70 -13.15 8.27
N ALA A 22 0.01 -13.26 9.39
CA ALA A 22 1.47 -13.32 9.38
C ALA A 22 1.99 -14.48 8.53
N LYS A 23 1.28 -15.61 8.55
CA LYS A 23 1.66 -16.79 7.77
C LYS A 23 1.65 -16.49 6.26
N GLU A 24 0.67 -15.70 5.79
CA GLU A 24 0.61 -15.30 4.39
C GLU A 24 1.74 -14.34 4.03
N ARG A 25 2.05 -13.40 4.92
CA ARG A 25 3.17 -12.48 4.71
C ARG A 25 4.47 -13.26 4.54
N LYS A 26 4.69 -14.22 5.41
CA LYS A 26 5.89 -15.06 5.38
C LYS A 26 5.95 -15.90 4.10
N LYS A 27 4.82 -16.51 3.73
CA LYS A 27 4.70 -17.34 2.53
C LYS A 27 5.02 -16.54 1.26
N GLN A 28 4.53 -15.31 1.17
CA GLN A 28 4.74 -14.46 0.00
C GLN A 28 6.05 -13.68 0.06
N GLY A 29 6.75 -13.70 1.17
CA GLY A 29 8.00 -12.97 1.34
C GLY A 29 7.82 -11.46 1.33
N VAL A 30 6.76 -10.97 1.97
CA VAL A 30 6.42 -9.55 2.00
C VAL A 30 6.00 -9.11 3.39
N PHE A 31 5.98 -7.80 3.59
CA PHE A 31 5.33 -7.19 4.75
C PHE A 31 4.54 -5.97 4.29
N VAL A 32 3.65 -5.49 5.13
CA VAL A 32 2.76 -4.37 4.82
C VAL A 32 3.05 -3.23 5.77
N ILE A 33 3.19 -2.03 5.21
CA ILE A 33 3.42 -0.83 6.00
C ILE A 33 2.44 0.25 5.56
N GLU A 34 2.07 1.11 6.49
CA GLU A 34 1.13 2.19 6.26
C GLU A 34 1.76 3.51 6.69
N GLY A 35 1.67 4.51 5.82
CA GLY A 35 2.17 5.83 6.12
C GLY A 35 3.51 6.14 5.47
N ILE A 36 3.71 7.44 5.18
CA ILE A 36 4.88 7.91 4.45
C ILE A 36 6.19 7.65 5.20
N ARG A 37 6.18 7.80 6.53
CA ARG A 37 7.40 7.63 7.34
C ARG A 37 7.92 6.20 7.27
N GLU A 38 7.02 5.23 7.39
CA GLU A 38 7.40 3.83 7.32
C GLU A 38 7.88 3.44 5.92
N ILE A 39 7.23 3.99 4.90
CA ILE A 39 7.62 3.75 3.52
C ILE A 39 9.01 4.35 3.23
N GLU A 40 9.25 5.57 3.71
CA GLU A 40 10.57 6.19 3.55
C GLU A 40 11.67 5.38 4.20
N LYS A 41 11.43 4.86 5.40
CA LYS A 41 12.39 3.98 6.09
C LYS A 41 12.70 2.72 5.28
N ALA A 42 11.68 2.12 4.70
CA ALA A 42 11.84 0.92 3.88
C ALA A 42 12.71 1.23 2.65
N ILE A 43 12.45 2.33 1.97
CA ILE A 43 13.23 2.73 0.80
C ILE A 43 14.69 3.01 1.18
N LEU A 44 14.91 3.71 2.29
CA LEU A 44 16.26 4.00 2.78
C LEU A 44 17.01 2.73 3.17
N GLY A 45 16.29 1.71 3.60
CA GLY A 45 16.88 0.41 3.94
C GLY A 45 17.05 -0.52 2.74
N ASP A 46 16.86 -0.01 1.53
CA ASP A 46 16.99 -0.76 0.27
C ASP A 46 15.96 -1.87 0.09
N TYR A 47 14.83 -1.80 0.80
CA TYR A 47 13.73 -2.71 0.54
C TYR A 47 13.02 -2.31 -0.75
N LYS A 48 12.60 -3.29 -1.51
CA LYS A 48 11.85 -3.05 -2.75
C LYS A 48 10.37 -2.93 -2.47
N ILE A 49 9.76 -1.84 -2.92
CA ILE A 49 8.30 -1.70 -2.85
C ILE A 49 7.69 -2.52 -3.97
N ASN A 50 6.76 -3.39 -3.61
CA ASN A 50 6.03 -4.23 -4.55
C ASN A 50 4.81 -3.49 -5.11
N VAL A 51 3.97 -2.95 -4.22
CA VAL A 51 2.72 -2.27 -4.59
C VAL A 51 2.47 -1.11 -3.66
N PHE A 52 1.99 0.00 -4.22
CA PHE A 52 1.44 1.11 -3.45
C PHE A 52 -0.09 1.16 -3.61
N PHE A 53 -0.77 1.47 -2.53
CA PHE A 53 -2.21 1.78 -2.53
C PHE A 53 -2.37 3.18 -1.96
N VAL A 54 -2.96 4.08 -2.73
CA VAL A 54 -3.14 5.49 -2.35
C VAL A 54 -4.62 5.83 -2.42
N GLU A 55 -5.13 6.49 -1.39
CA GLU A 55 -6.52 6.94 -1.42
C GLU A 55 -6.72 7.92 -2.57
N GLU A 56 -7.85 7.79 -3.28
CA GLU A 56 -8.18 8.71 -4.39
C GLU A 56 -8.14 10.15 -3.91
N GLY A 57 -7.60 11.04 -4.74
CA GLY A 57 -7.43 12.44 -4.40
C GLY A 57 -6.15 12.77 -3.65
N CYS A 58 -5.41 11.79 -3.18
CA CYS A 58 -4.16 12.01 -2.44
C CYS A 58 -2.91 11.71 -3.28
N GLU A 59 -3.05 11.40 -4.55
CA GLU A 59 -1.94 10.99 -5.40
C GLU A 59 -0.85 12.04 -5.48
N SER A 60 -1.22 13.31 -5.60
CA SER A 60 -0.25 14.40 -5.68
C SER A 60 0.51 14.60 -4.37
N VAL A 61 -0.14 14.35 -3.23
CA VAL A 61 0.49 14.46 -1.91
C VAL A 61 1.68 13.51 -1.79
N TYR A 62 1.56 12.32 -2.38
CA TYR A 62 2.57 11.28 -2.26
C TYR A 62 3.45 11.14 -3.51
N SER A 63 3.38 12.10 -4.44
CA SER A 63 4.09 11.99 -5.72
C SER A 63 5.60 11.74 -5.57
N LYS A 64 6.24 12.38 -4.59
CA LYS A 64 7.68 12.21 -4.37
C LYS A 64 8.03 10.78 -4.00
N ILE A 65 7.27 10.19 -3.08
CA ILE A 65 7.55 8.83 -2.62
C ILE A 65 7.25 7.80 -3.72
N LEU A 66 6.18 8.02 -4.48
CA LEU A 66 5.82 7.15 -5.59
C LEU A 66 6.91 7.17 -6.67
N ASN A 67 7.50 8.32 -6.93
CA ASN A 67 8.55 8.46 -7.93
C ASN A 67 9.87 7.80 -7.53
N LYS A 68 10.07 7.53 -6.26
CA LYS A 68 11.29 6.84 -5.78
C LYS A 68 11.27 5.33 -6.05
N SER A 69 10.10 4.78 -6.37
CA SER A 69 9.97 3.32 -6.62
C SER A 69 9.13 3.11 -7.87
N LYS A 70 9.68 3.51 -9.02
CA LYS A 70 8.95 3.52 -10.29
C LYS A 70 8.53 2.14 -10.78
N GLU A 71 9.26 1.09 -10.41
CA GLU A 71 8.92 -0.29 -10.78
C GLU A 71 7.77 -0.87 -9.95
N ALA A 72 7.38 -0.21 -8.87
CA ALA A 72 6.25 -0.67 -8.07
C ALA A 72 4.93 -0.42 -8.80
N LEU A 73 3.99 -1.35 -8.67
CA LEU A 73 2.62 -1.11 -9.11
C LEU A 73 2.00 -0.09 -8.18
N THR A 74 1.19 0.81 -8.72
CA THR A 74 0.50 1.82 -7.92
C THR A 74 -0.97 1.80 -8.26
N PHE A 75 -1.81 1.71 -7.24
CA PHE A 75 -3.26 1.75 -7.36
C PHE A 75 -3.83 2.94 -6.60
N SER A 76 -4.75 3.65 -7.23
CA SER A 76 -5.61 4.62 -6.56
C SER A 76 -6.82 3.85 -6.02
N VAL A 77 -7.24 4.12 -4.80
CA VAL A 77 -8.33 3.38 -4.15
C VAL A 77 -9.44 4.34 -3.77
N LYS A 78 -10.68 3.97 -4.10
CA LYS A 78 -11.86 4.74 -3.73
C LYS A 78 -11.84 5.02 -2.21
N LYS A 79 -12.15 6.25 -1.81
CA LYS A 79 -12.04 6.69 -0.43
C LYS A 79 -12.72 5.75 0.57
N SER A 80 -13.98 5.38 0.32
CA SER A 80 -14.73 4.52 1.22
C SER A 80 -14.11 3.12 1.34
N VAL A 81 -13.51 2.63 0.25
CA VAL A 81 -12.85 1.33 0.23
C VAL A 81 -11.50 1.39 0.94
N PHE A 82 -10.77 2.47 0.76
CA PHE A 82 -9.50 2.68 1.46
C PHE A 82 -9.72 2.70 2.98
N GLU A 83 -10.75 3.39 3.44
CA GLU A 83 -11.06 3.51 4.87
C GLU A 83 -11.28 2.17 5.55
N ILE A 84 -11.97 1.23 4.89
CA ILE A 84 -12.21 -0.09 5.46
C ILE A 84 -11.02 -1.03 5.30
N THR A 85 -10.06 -0.70 4.47
CA THR A 85 -8.87 -1.51 4.23
C THR A 85 -7.72 -1.11 5.15
N SER A 86 -7.62 0.19 5.45
CA SER A 86 -6.55 0.74 6.28
C SER A 86 -6.64 0.23 7.72
N MET A 87 -5.47 -0.06 8.31
CA MET A 87 -5.39 -0.47 9.73
C MET A 87 -5.27 0.73 10.66
N ARG A 88 -4.93 1.91 10.12
CA ARG A 88 -4.82 3.14 10.89
C ARG A 88 -5.95 4.08 10.48
N SER A 89 -6.68 4.58 11.45
CA SER A 89 -7.74 5.53 11.14
C SER A 89 -7.17 6.93 10.94
N GLY A 90 -7.54 7.56 9.85
CA GLY A 90 -7.60 9.00 9.71
C GLY A 90 -6.46 9.76 9.08
N SER A 91 -5.20 9.53 9.41
CA SER A 91 -4.15 10.47 9.00
C SER A 91 -3.36 10.07 7.78
N GLU A 92 -3.10 8.79 7.59
CA GLU A 92 -2.27 8.32 6.50
C GLU A 92 -3.09 7.70 5.38
N LYS A 93 -2.81 8.10 4.15
CA LYS A 93 -3.59 7.72 2.97
C LYS A 93 -2.78 6.92 1.97
N ILE A 94 -1.73 6.24 2.44
CA ILE A 94 -0.88 5.41 1.59
C ILE A 94 -0.49 4.14 2.35
N ILE A 95 -0.55 3.02 1.63
CA ILE A 95 -0.15 1.71 2.13
C ILE A 95 0.80 1.09 1.11
N ALA A 96 1.79 0.35 1.56
CA ALA A 96 2.69 -0.35 0.66
C ALA A 96 2.85 -1.81 1.05
N ILE A 97 2.93 -2.67 0.04
CA ILE A 97 3.39 -4.05 0.19
C ILE A 97 4.86 -4.03 -0.22
N VAL A 98 5.72 -4.51 0.66
CA VAL A 98 7.17 -4.42 0.53
C VAL A 98 7.78 -5.82 0.53
N LYS A 99 8.72 -6.08 -0.36
CA LYS A 99 9.46 -7.35 -0.36
C LYS A 99 10.42 -7.39 0.82
N SER A 100 10.33 -8.45 1.59
CA SER A 100 11.25 -8.65 2.71
C SER A 100 12.59 -9.26 2.27
#